data_f2bc8b30614b6fe5a10569be88cf2d02
#
_entry.id   f2bc8b30614b6fe5a10569be88cf2d02
#
_cell.length_a   1.000
_cell.length_b   1.000
_cell.length_c   1.000
_cell.angle_alpha   90.00
_cell.angle_beta   90.00
_cell.angle_gamma   90.00
#
_symmetry.space_group_name_H-M   'P 1'
#
loop_
_entity.id
_entity.type
_entity.pdbx_description
1 polymer ?
#
loop_
_entity_poly.entity_id
_entity_poly.type
_entity_poly.pdbx_seq_one_letter_code
_entity_poly.pdbx_strand_id
1 'polypeptide(L)'
;MHSAGGVRESVQAYGVDLSFVRAGSGPPALLLHGTLWSRVWEPVLTAVGERAEAFALDLPGFGRSGGRLVREEADVPSLARVVRRFLDVVGIRGEYAVAGHDIGGAIAQHLVVHDHRAARLALLNSALYDSWPVPTVARFRDPEVLRTTTPDDLVRQRSEALSKLLAHEPSPGEREAWVEPWRDPDRAASWMALAAAADSRYTQSLVPALRHRGLPTHLIWGTDDEFQRLGYAERYACEIPGAILHRVSGARHVPMHDDPATTGPLLRDALAGSE
;
A
#
# COMPACT_ATOMS: atom_id res chain seq x y z
N MET A 1 -7.02 -2.36 -27.03
CA MET A 1 -5.67 -2.58 -26.48
C MET A 1 -5.87 -3.21 -25.11
N HIS A 2 -5.60 -4.50 -24.94
CA HIS A 2 -5.60 -5.14 -23.63
C HIS A 2 -4.38 -4.59 -22.89
N SER A 3 -4.60 -3.86 -21.78
CA SER A 3 -3.49 -3.43 -20.92
C SER A 3 -2.84 -4.69 -20.36
N ALA A 4 -1.53 -4.82 -20.54
CA ALA A 4 -0.73 -5.93 -20.04
C ALA A 4 -0.69 -5.88 -18.49
N GLY A 5 -1.77 -6.28 -17.80
CA GLY A 5 -1.70 -6.26 -16.35
C GLY A 5 -2.99 -6.43 -15.56
N GLY A 6 -4.16 -6.50 -16.17
CA GLY A 6 -5.41 -6.73 -15.41
C GLY A 6 -6.60 -5.91 -15.87
N VAL A 7 -7.78 -6.18 -15.30
CA VAL A 7 -9.04 -5.50 -15.58
C VAL A 7 -9.41 -4.65 -14.38
N ARG A 8 -9.77 -3.38 -14.61
CA ARG A 8 -10.31 -2.51 -13.57
C ARG A 8 -11.78 -2.79 -13.37
N GLU A 9 -12.14 -3.03 -12.13
CA GLU A 9 -13.50 -3.33 -11.68
C GLU A 9 -13.87 -2.41 -10.50
N SER A 10 -15.16 -2.42 -10.11
CA SER A 10 -15.60 -1.76 -8.89
C SER A 10 -16.70 -2.55 -8.18
N VAL A 11 -16.79 -2.36 -6.86
CA VAL A 11 -17.81 -2.96 -5.99
C VAL A 11 -18.29 -1.96 -4.95
N GLN A 12 -19.54 -2.11 -4.51
CA GLN A 12 -20.09 -1.31 -3.43
C GLN A 12 -19.75 -1.93 -2.06
N ALA A 13 -19.07 -1.16 -1.20
CA ALA A 13 -18.81 -1.53 0.18
C ALA A 13 -19.06 -0.34 1.11
N TYR A 14 -19.89 -0.48 2.12
CA TYR A 14 -20.33 0.59 3.04
C TYR A 14 -20.86 1.85 2.32
N GLY A 15 -21.56 1.68 1.17
CA GLY A 15 -22.07 2.81 0.38
C GLY A 15 -21.02 3.56 -0.43
N VAL A 16 -19.78 3.06 -0.47
CA VAL A 16 -18.67 3.61 -1.25
C VAL A 16 -18.37 2.69 -2.43
N ASP A 17 -18.13 3.28 -3.58
CA ASP A 17 -17.72 2.57 -4.80
C ASP A 17 -16.20 2.35 -4.74
N LEU A 18 -15.77 1.12 -4.43
CA LEU A 18 -14.37 0.76 -4.33
C LEU A 18 -13.87 0.22 -5.67
N SER A 19 -12.90 0.90 -6.25
CA SER A 19 -12.23 0.49 -7.49
C SER A 19 -11.01 -0.38 -7.18
N PHE A 20 -10.78 -1.39 -8.01
CA PHE A 20 -9.62 -2.25 -7.92
C PHE A 20 -9.20 -2.76 -9.31
N VAL A 21 -7.94 -3.19 -9.43
CA VAL A 21 -7.48 -3.92 -10.62
C VAL A 21 -7.37 -5.39 -10.26
N ARG A 22 -8.04 -6.23 -11.05
CA ARG A 22 -7.99 -7.69 -10.92
C ARG A 22 -7.11 -8.29 -12.00
N ALA A 23 -6.20 -9.18 -11.63
CA ALA A 23 -5.28 -9.83 -12.54
C ALA A 23 -5.04 -11.28 -12.15
N GLY A 24 -4.87 -12.15 -13.16
CA GLY A 24 -4.55 -13.56 -12.94
C GLY A 24 -5.72 -14.42 -12.47
N SER A 25 -5.38 -15.59 -11.95
CA SER A 25 -6.32 -16.57 -11.38
C SER A 25 -5.57 -17.45 -10.37
N GLY A 26 -6.28 -18.03 -9.40
CA GLY A 26 -5.67 -18.89 -8.37
C GLY A 26 -6.00 -18.42 -6.95
N PRO A 27 -5.14 -18.68 -5.96
CA PRO A 27 -5.32 -18.21 -4.60
C PRO A 27 -5.40 -16.69 -4.54
N PRO A 28 -6.34 -16.12 -3.75
CA PRO A 28 -6.53 -14.67 -3.72
C PRO A 28 -5.35 -13.95 -3.04
N ALA A 29 -4.91 -12.85 -3.66
CA ALA A 29 -3.86 -11.98 -3.18
C ALA A 29 -4.31 -10.52 -3.21
N LEU A 30 -4.36 -9.89 -2.04
CA LEU A 30 -4.75 -8.50 -1.88
C LEU A 30 -3.52 -7.59 -1.89
N LEU A 31 -3.56 -6.50 -2.68
CA LEU A 31 -2.46 -5.53 -2.80
C LEU A 31 -2.94 -4.16 -2.33
N LEU A 32 -2.34 -3.64 -1.25
CA LEU A 32 -2.72 -2.40 -0.57
C LEU A 32 -1.66 -1.31 -0.76
N HIS A 33 -2.04 -0.20 -1.35
CA HIS A 33 -1.22 1.00 -1.45
C HIS A 33 -1.27 1.84 -0.16
N GLY A 34 -0.41 2.85 -0.05
CA GLY A 34 -0.41 3.83 1.04
C GLY A 34 -0.77 5.23 0.56
N THR A 35 0.17 6.17 0.66
CA THR A 35 0.00 7.58 0.28
C THR A 35 -0.02 7.84 -1.24
N LEU A 36 0.17 6.79 -2.06
CA LEU A 36 -0.06 6.79 -3.50
C LEU A 36 -1.44 6.13 -3.78
N TRP A 37 -1.58 5.36 -4.86
CA TRP A 37 -2.79 4.64 -5.22
C TRP A 37 -2.46 3.34 -5.96
N SER A 38 -3.42 2.53 -6.37
CA SER A 38 -3.20 1.19 -6.94
C SER A 38 -2.23 1.15 -8.12
N ARG A 39 -1.94 2.31 -8.75
CA ARG A 39 -0.91 2.44 -9.79
C ARG A 39 0.45 1.88 -9.36
N VAL A 40 0.82 1.92 -8.07
CA VAL A 40 2.08 1.36 -7.57
C VAL A 40 2.26 -0.12 -7.94
N TRP A 41 1.17 -0.84 -8.16
CA TRP A 41 1.17 -2.27 -8.45
C TRP A 41 1.20 -2.61 -9.94
N GLU A 42 0.89 -1.63 -10.84
CA GLU A 42 0.76 -1.88 -12.28
C GLU A 42 1.93 -2.65 -12.90
N PRO A 43 3.22 -2.31 -12.63
CA PRO A 43 4.34 -3.01 -13.26
C PRO A 43 4.52 -4.46 -12.86
N VAL A 44 3.97 -4.87 -11.69
CA VAL A 44 4.17 -6.22 -11.13
C VAL A 44 2.92 -7.10 -11.20
N LEU A 45 1.76 -6.56 -11.61
CA LEU A 45 0.50 -7.30 -11.65
C LEU A 45 0.55 -8.54 -12.55
N THR A 46 1.22 -8.46 -13.71
CA THR A 46 1.35 -9.61 -14.61
C THR A 46 2.10 -10.75 -13.94
N ALA A 47 3.23 -10.46 -13.29
CA ALA A 47 4.02 -11.46 -12.60
C ALA A 47 3.25 -12.11 -11.43
N VAL A 48 2.55 -11.29 -10.61
CA VAL A 48 1.72 -11.81 -9.52
C VAL A 48 0.58 -12.68 -10.06
N GLY A 49 -0.05 -12.24 -11.16
CA GLY A 49 -1.15 -12.96 -11.82
C GLY A 49 -0.81 -14.32 -12.42
N GLU A 50 0.48 -14.65 -12.58
CA GLU A 50 0.92 -15.97 -13.01
C GLU A 50 0.57 -17.08 -11.99
N ARG A 51 0.49 -16.76 -10.69
CA ARG A 51 0.30 -17.75 -9.61
C ARG A 51 -0.78 -17.39 -8.58
N ALA A 52 -1.39 -16.20 -8.69
CA ALA A 52 -2.42 -15.71 -7.77
C ALA A 52 -3.50 -14.92 -8.50
N GLU A 53 -4.68 -14.85 -7.92
CA GLU A 53 -5.70 -13.89 -8.32
C GLU A 53 -5.48 -12.60 -7.52
N ALA A 54 -4.84 -11.61 -8.16
CA ALA A 54 -4.45 -10.36 -7.55
C ALA A 54 -5.59 -9.34 -7.55
N PHE A 55 -5.78 -8.64 -6.42
CA PHE A 55 -6.73 -7.56 -6.23
C PHE A 55 -5.98 -6.31 -5.75
N ALA A 56 -5.59 -5.42 -6.66
CA ALA A 56 -4.95 -4.15 -6.32
C ALA A 56 -6.03 -3.09 -6.04
N LEU A 57 -6.36 -2.92 -4.76
CA LEU A 57 -7.44 -2.06 -4.29
C LEU A 57 -7.00 -0.59 -4.26
N ASP A 58 -7.84 0.31 -4.76
CA ASP A 58 -7.80 1.72 -4.39
C ASP A 58 -8.58 1.91 -3.08
N LEU A 59 -7.93 2.40 -2.03
CA LEU A 59 -8.56 2.71 -0.75
C LEU A 59 -9.66 3.77 -0.93
N PRO A 60 -10.67 3.87 -0.04
CA PRO A 60 -11.72 4.89 -0.12
C PRO A 60 -11.14 6.29 -0.32
N GLY A 61 -11.64 7.04 -1.30
CA GLY A 61 -11.16 8.37 -1.64
C GLY A 61 -9.76 8.43 -2.26
N PHE A 62 -9.23 7.31 -2.75
CA PHE A 62 -7.96 7.23 -3.47
C PHE A 62 -8.13 6.67 -4.88
N GLY A 63 -7.19 6.99 -5.78
CA GLY A 63 -7.14 6.47 -7.13
C GLY A 63 -8.46 6.65 -7.87
N ARG A 64 -9.13 5.55 -8.18
CA ARG A 64 -10.43 5.52 -8.87
C ARG A 64 -11.60 5.14 -7.95
N SER A 65 -11.33 4.91 -6.66
CA SER A 65 -12.38 4.71 -5.67
C SER A 65 -13.13 6.01 -5.39
N GLY A 66 -14.41 5.84 -5.09
CA GLY A 66 -15.28 6.91 -4.61
C GLY A 66 -15.09 7.19 -3.12
N GLY A 67 -15.97 8.04 -2.60
CA GLY A 67 -15.98 8.43 -1.20
C GLY A 67 -14.99 9.55 -0.89
N ARG A 68 -15.14 10.06 0.34
CA ARG A 68 -14.24 11.04 0.93
C ARG A 68 -13.95 10.61 2.35
N LEU A 69 -12.67 10.38 2.66
CA LEU A 69 -12.25 10.07 4.02
C LEU A 69 -12.29 11.34 4.90
N VAL A 70 -12.72 11.14 6.12
CA VAL A 70 -12.51 12.07 7.22
C VAL A 70 -11.46 11.49 8.17
N ARG A 71 -10.82 12.35 8.97
CA ARG A 71 -9.70 11.94 9.83
C ARG A 71 -10.02 10.76 10.74
N GLU A 72 -11.24 10.71 11.27
CA GLU A 72 -11.73 9.71 12.22
C GLU A 72 -11.92 8.33 11.58
N GLU A 73 -11.99 8.28 10.24
CA GLU A 73 -12.18 7.07 9.44
C GLU A 73 -10.93 6.66 8.67
N ALA A 74 -9.88 7.50 8.70
CA ALA A 74 -8.66 7.34 7.93
C ALA A 74 -7.53 6.63 8.71
N ASP A 75 -7.79 6.14 9.91
CA ASP A 75 -6.82 5.38 10.69
C ASP A 75 -6.68 3.92 10.20
N VAL A 76 -5.59 3.26 10.58
CA VAL A 76 -5.29 1.90 10.15
C VAL A 76 -6.40 0.90 10.50
N PRO A 77 -6.96 0.86 11.73
CA PRO A 77 -8.06 -0.05 12.06
C PRO A 77 -9.33 0.21 11.24
N SER A 78 -9.66 1.47 10.97
CA SER A 78 -10.84 1.85 10.18
C SER A 78 -10.70 1.41 8.72
N LEU A 79 -9.54 1.68 8.11
CA LEU A 79 -9.23 1.24 6.76
C LEU A 79 -9.19 -0.30 6.66
N ALA A 80 -8.64 -0.99 7.65
CA ALA A 80 -8.66 -2.45 7.69
C ALA A 80 -10.09 -3.03 7.74
N ARG A 81 -11.04 -2.36 8.42
CA ARG A 81 -12.47 -2.75 8.38
C ARG A 81 -13.06 -2.63 6.98
N VAL A 82 -12.76 -1.54 6.28
CA VAL A 82 -13.22 -1.36 4.88
C VAL A 82 -12.63 -2.44 3.98
N VAL A 83 -11.34 -2.73 4.11
CA VAL A 83 -10.64 -3.78 3.34
C VAL A 83 -11.25 -5.16 3.62
N ARG A 84 -11.56 -5.50 4.86
CA ARG A 84 -12.26 -6.78 5.19
C ARG A 84 -13.63 -6.84 4.52
N ARG A 85 -14.38 -5.73 4.53
CA ARG A 85 -15.67 -5.69 3.83
C ARG A 85 -15.50 -5.85 2.32
N PHE A 86 -14.48 -5.24 1.73
CA PHE A 86 -14.14 -5.45 0.32
C PHE A 86 -13.92 -6.93 0.02
N LEU A 87 -13.07 -7.63 0.79
CA LEU A 87 -12.84 -9.07 0.63
C LEU A 87 -14.14 -9.88 0.65
N ASP A 88 -15.05 -9.55 1.57
CA ASP A 88 -16.35 -10.21 1.67
C ASP A 88 -17.23 -9.97 0.44
N VAL A 89 -17.23 -8.74 -0.11
CA VAL A 89 -18.05 -8.37 -1.27
C VAL A 89 -17.52 -9.01 -2.56
N VAL A 90 -16.21 -9.08 -2.74
CA VAL A 90 -15.61 -9.76 -3.91
C VAL A 90 -15.60 -11.29 -3.77
N GLY A 91 -16.16 -11.82 -2.68
CA GLY A 91 -16.37 -13.25 -2.48
C GLY A 91 -15.20 -14.01 -1.88
N ILE A 92 -14.16 -13.34 -1.37
CA ILE A 92 -13.01 -13.98 -0.71
C ILE A 92 -13.41 -14.35 0.72
N ARG A 93 -13.76 -15.64 0.93
CA ARG A 93 -14.22 -16.19 2.21
C ARG A 93 -13.16 -17.04 2.91
N GLY A 94 -12.24 -17.63 2.15
CA GLY A 94 -11.15 -18.48 2.62
C GLY A 94 -9.88 -17.71 2.91
N GLU A 95 -8.77 -18.43 2.96
CA GLU A 95 -7.44 -17.84 3.11
C GLU A 95 -7.08 -16.94 1.95
N TYR A 96 -6.31 -15.89 2.25
CA TYR A 96 -5.75 -14.96 1.27
C TYR A 96 -4.34 -14.53 1.68
N ALA A 97 -3.56 -14.15 0.68
CA ALA A 97 -2.29 -13.45 0.89
C ALA A 97 -2.52 -11.94 0.84
N VAL A 98 -1.70 -11.16 1.56
CA VAL A 98 -1.78 -9.70 1.51
C VAL A 98 -0.41 -9.08 1.33
N ALA A 99 -0.32 -8.15 0.39
CA ALA A 99 0.84 -7.27 0.24
C ALA A 99 0.47 -5.84 0.60
N GLY A 100 1.38 -5.13 1.25
CA GLY A 100 1.22 -3.72 1.57
C GLY A 100 2.45 -2.90 1.20
N HIS A 101 2.22 -1.73 0.64
CA HIS A 101 3.23 -0.71 0.36
C HIS A 101 2.96 0.53 1.21
N ASP A 102 4.00 1.14 1.77
CA ASP A 102 3.90 2.36 2.58
C ASP A 102 2.88 2.17 3.75
N ILE A 103 1.90 3.04 3.94
CA ILE A 103 0.83 2.88 4.96
C ILE A 103 -0.03 1.64 4.70
N GLY A 104 -0.17 1.20 3.45
CA GLY A 104 -0.81 -0.08 3.12
C GLY A 104 -0.18 -1.27 3.83
N GLY A 105 1.13 -1.20 4.13
CA GLY A 105 1.81 -2.19 4.96
C GLY A 105 1.36 -2.18 6.42
N ALA A 106 1.03 -1.02 6.99
CA ALA A 106 0.43 -0.94 8.33
C ALA A 106 -0.97 -1.61 8.34
N ILE A 107 -1.77 -1.36 7.29
CA ILE A 107 -3.09 -2.01 7.13
C ILE A 107 -2.93 -3.53 6.97
N ALA A 108 -1.97 -3.99 6.14
CA ALA A 108 -1.69 -5.41 5.94
C ALA A 108 -1.26 -6.10 7.24
N GLN A 109 -0.37 -5.49 8.03
CA GLN A 109 0.02 -5.99 9.36
C GLN A 109 -1.18 -6.08 10.31
N HIS A 110 -2.06 -5.07 10.30
CA HIS A 110 -3.28 -5.10 11.11
C HIS A 110 -4.21 -6.25 10.68
N LEU A 111 -4.36 -6.48 9.37
CA LEU A 111 -5.17 -7.60 8.85
C LEU A 111 -4.61 -8.94 9.32
N VAL A 112 -3.31 -9.21 9.18
CA VAL A 112 -2.74 -10.50 9.59
C VAL A 112 -2.82 -10.74 11.10
N VAL A 113 -2.92 -9.70 11.91
CA VAL A 113 -3.11 -9.85 13.37
C VAL A 113 -4.59 -10.11 13.73
N HIS A 114 -5.53 -9.47 13.02
CA HIS A 114 -6.94 -9.46 13.41
C HIS A 114 -7.88 -10.24 12.47
N ASP A 115 -7.37 -10.74 11.33
CA ASP A 115 -8.10 -11.64 10.43
C ASP A 115 -7.28 -12.92 10.21
N HIS A 116 -7.73 -14.01 10.80
CA HIS A 116 -7.04 -15.30 10.72
C HIS A 116 -7.01 -15.91 9.31
N ARG A 117 -7.81 -15.40 8.36
CA ARG A 117 -7.79 -15.78 6.95
C ARG A 117 -6.54 -15.26 6.22
N ALA A 118 -5.90 -14.19 6.73
CA ALA A 118 -4.66 -13.70 6.17
C ALA A 118 -3.52 -14.69 6.48
N ALA A 119 -3.08 -15.44 5.46
CA ALA A 119 -2.16 -16.56 5.59
C ALA A 119 -0.71 -16.22 5.24
N ARG A 120 -0.47 -15.14 4.50
CA ARG A 120 0.86 -14.69 4.04
C ARG A 120 0.92 -13.17 4.02
N LEU A 121 2.12 -12.64 4.28
CA LEU A 121 2.37 -11.19 4.30
C LEU A 121 3.55 -10.83 3.41
N ALA A 122 3.36 -9.84 2.52
CA ALA A 122 4.46 -9.19 1.83
C ALA A 122 4.46 -7.67 2.16
N LEU A 123 5.60 -7.14 2.52
CA LEU A 123 5.77 -5.73 2.88
C LEU A 123 6.79 -5.08 1.94
N LEU A 124 6.37 -4.07 1.20
CA LEU A 124 7.20 -3.36 0.24
C LEU A 124 7.38 -1.91 0.70
N ASN A 125 8.58 -1.53 1.10
CA ASN A 125 8.89 -0.18 1.60
C ASN A 125 7.76 0.39 2.48
N SER A 126 7.42 -0.38 3.50
CA SER A 126 6.20 -0.23 4.30
C SER A 126 6.43 0.46 5.63
N ALA A 127 5.40 1.04 6.18
CA ALA A 127 5.36 1.57 7.54
C ALA A 127 5.58 0.44 8.55
N LEU A 128 6.69 0.50 9.28
CA LEU A 128 7.10 -0.46 10.31
C LEU A 128 7.43 0.28 11.61
N TYR A 129 7.07 -0.26 12.76
CA TYR A 129 7.39 0.31 14.06
C TYR A 129 7.03 1.82 14.12
N ASP A 130 8.04 2.66 14.37
CA ASP A 130 7.98 4.12 14.42
C ASP A 130 8.60 4.81 13.19
N SER A 131 8.76 4.09 12.06
CA SER A 131 9.28 4.67 10.81
C SER A 131 8.38 5.76 10.21
N TRP A 132 7.15 5.87 10.68
CA TRP A 132 6.10 6.76 10.17
C TRP A 132 5.28 7.41 11.30
N PRO A 133 4.55 8.52 11.05
CA PRO A 133 4.59 9.30 9.83
C PRO A 133 5.88 10.10 9.70
N VAL A 134 6.39 10.21 8.47
CA VAL A 134 7.52 11.11 8.19
C VAL A 134 7.10 12.57 8.35
N PRO A 135 8.03 13.52 8.58
CA PRO A 135 7.68 14.92 8.89
C PRO A 135 6.76 15.60 7.85
N THR A 136 6.95 15.29 6.57
CA THR A 136 6.13 15.82 5.47
C THR A 136 4.67 15.34 5.50
N VAL A 137 4.40 14.20 6.13
CA VAL A 137 3.06 13.64 6.39
C VAL A 137 2.55 14.13 7.75
N ALA A 138 3.37 14.05 8.80
CA ALA A 138 3.00 14.42 10.16
C ALA A 138 2.50 15.87 10.30
N ARG A 139 2.96 16.80 9.46
CA ARG A 139 2.53 18.20 9.49
C ARG A 139 1.02 18.38 9.29
N PHE A 140 0.33 17.43 8.62
CA PHE A 140 -1.12 17.44 8.42
C PHE A 140 -1.92 17.15 9.71
N ARG A 141 -1.25 16.85 10.82
CA ARG A 141 -1.87 16.81 12.16
C ARG A 141 -2.23 18.20 12.66
N ASP A 142 -1.58 19.25 12.13
CA ASP A 142 -1.87 20.65 12.44
C ASP A 142 -3.16 21.06 11.70
N PRO A 143 -4.22 21.50 12.44
CA PRO A 143 -5.46 21.96 11.85
C PRO A 143 -5.29 23.12 10.87
N GLU A 144 -4.31 23.99 11.09
CA GLU A 144 -4.04 25.12 10.21
C GLU A 144 -3.49 24.67 8.87
N VAL A 145 -2.58 23.67 8.85
CA VAL A 145 -2.07 23.05 7.62
C VAL A 145 -3.21 22.41 6.84
N LEU A 146 -4.11 21.68 7.52
CA LEU A 146 -5.29 21.09 6.87
C LEU A 146 -6.20 22.16 6.26
N ARG A 147 -6.44 23.24 6.97
CA ARG A 147 -7.35 24.31 6.54
C ARG A 147 -6.81 25.11 5.36
N THR A 148 -5.50 25.31 5.30
CA THR A 148 -4.84 26.18 4.30
C THR A 148 -4.30 25.45 3.08
N THR A 149 -4.12 24.12 3.14
CA THR A 149 -3.63 23.35 1.99
C THR A 149 -4.75 23.13 0.96
N THR A 150 -4.58 23.68 -0.22
CA THR A 150 -5.50 23.50 -1.34
C THR A 150 -5.21 22.19 -2.10
N PRO A 151 -6.15 21.66 -2.90
CA PRO A 151 -5.88 20.54 -3.81
C PRO A 151 -4.68 20.79 -4.74
N ASP A 152 -4.56 22.01 -5.29
CA ASP A 152 -3.43 22.38 -6.16
C ASP A 152 -2.09 22.37 -5.40
N ASP A 153 -2.08 22.81 -4.14
CA ASP A 153 -0.90 22.71 -3.28
C ASP A 153 -0.51 21.25 -3.05
N LEU A 154 -1.48 20.39 -2.79
CA LEU A 154 -1.23 18.96 -2.62
C LEU A 154 -0.67 18.34 -3.91
N VAL A 155 -1.31 18.59 -5.06
CA VAL A 155 -0.86 18.09 -6.37
C VAL A 155 0.59 18.51 -6.63
N ARG A 156 0.92 19.80 -6.43
CA ARG A 156 2.30 20.30 -6.57
C ARG A 156 3.28 19.56 -5.67
N GLN A 157 2.98 19.48 -4.38
CA GLN A 157 3.84 18.81 -3.38
C GLN A 157 4.04 17.32 -3.69
N ARG A 158 2.96 16.62 -4.11
CA ARG A 158 3.06 15.20 -4.47
C ARG A 158 3.83 15.00 -5.77
N SER A 159 3.66 15.88 -6.74
CA SER A 159 4.44 15.88 -7.99
C SER A 159 5.94 16.06 -7.72
N GLU A 160 6.31 17.02 -6.87
CA GLU A 160 7.70 17.26 -6.47
C GLU A 160 8.29 16.06 -5.69
N ALA A 161 7.49 15.41 -4.86
CA ALA A 161 7.94 14.25 -4.09
C ALA A 161 8.30 13.04 -4.97
N LEU A 162 7.74 12.92 -6.19
CA LEU A 162 8.01 11.77 -7.07
C LEU A 162 9.48 11.57 -7.39
N SER A 163 10.27 12.65 -7.55
CA SER A 163 11.72 12.57 -7.75
C SER A 163 12.50 11.97 -6.58
N LYS A 164 11.87 11.88 -5.39
CA LYS A 164 12.43 11.19 -4.22
C LYS A 164 11.85 9.79 -4.03
N LEU A 165 10.63 9.56 -4.51
CA LEU A 165 9.94 8.28 -4.40
C LEU A 165 10.43 7.26 -5.43
N LEU A 166 10.84 7.73 -6.62
CA LEU A 166 11.29 6.90 -7.74
C LEU A 166 12.81 7.03 -7.93
N ALA A 167 13.47 5.98 -8.35
CA ALA A 167 14.89 5.96 -8.63
C ALA A 167 15.27 6.71 -9.92
N HIS A 168 14.30 6.91 -10.81
CA HIS A 168 14.44 7.72 -12.03
C HIS A 168 13.70 9.06 -11.90
N GLU A 169 14.09 10.03 -12.71
CA GLU A 169 13.37 11.31 -12.80
C GLU A 169 12.12 11.12 -13.68
N PRO A 170 10.91 11.22 -13.13
CA PRO A 170 9.70 10.97 -13.91
C PRO A 170 9.45 12.07 -14.94
N SER A 171 9.06 11.67 -16.16
CA SER A 171 8.64 12.59 -17.22
C SER A 171 7.40 13.40 -16.81
N PRO A 172 7.11 14.55 -17.48
CA PRO A 172 5.90 15.33 -17.19
C PRO A 172 4.59 14.51 -17.29
N GLY A 173 4.50 13.62 -18.30
CA GLY A 173 3.32 12.75 -18.47
C GLY A 173 3.21 11.70 -17.36
N GLU A 174 4.32 11.15 -16.90
CA GLU A 174 4.35 10.23 -15.77
C GLU A 174 3.97 10.93 -14.47
N ARG A 175 4.49 12.13 -14.21
CA ARG A 175 4.11 12.95 -13.05
C ARG A 175 2.61 13.21 -13.03
N GLU A 176 2.05 13.62 -14.16
CA GLU A 176 0.60 13.85 -14.28
C GLU A 176 -0.20 12.57 -13.99
N ALA A 177 0.21 11.42 -14.54
CA ALA A 177 -0.47 10.16 -14.30
C ALA A 177 -0.44 9.72 -12.82
N TRP A 178 0.56 10.13 -12.05
CA TRP A 178 0.62 9.87 -10.61
C TRP A 178 -0.29 10.78 -9.79
N VAL A 179 -0.38 12.07 -10.15
CA VAL A 179 -1.06 13.09 -9.33
C VAL A 179 -2.50 13.40 -9.76
N GLU A 180 -2.89 12.96 -10.95
CA GLU A 180 -4.21 13.23 -11.54
C GLU A 180 -5.37 12.94 -10.59
N PRO A 181 -5.41 11.84 -9.81
CA PRO A 181 -6.53 11.61 -8.89
C PRO A 181 -6.74 12.72 -7.86
N TRP A 182 -5.67 13.36 -7.39
CA TRP A 182 -5.76 14.42 -6.35
C TRP A 182 -6.16 15.80 -6.91
N ARG A 183 -6.39 15.93 -8.21
CA ARG A 183 -7.08 17.12 -8.76
C ARG A 183 -8.54 17.19 -8.35
N ASP A 184 -9.12 16.04 -8.00
CA ASP A 184 -10.43 15.96 -7.38
C ASP A 184 -10.33 16.41 -5.91
N PRO A 185 -11.13 17.42 -5.48
CA PRO A 185 -11.05 17.96 -4.12
C PRO A 185 -11.33 16.93 -3.01
N ASP A 186 -12.21 15.96 -3.26
CA ASP A 186 -12.56 14.94 -2.26
C ASP A 186 -11.42 13.92 -2.10
N ARG A 187 -10.72 13.58 -3.18
CA ARG A 187 -9.52 12.74 -3.12
C ARG A 187 -8.34 13.46 -2.48
N ALA A 188 -8.17 14.75 -2.77
CA ALA A 188 -7.17 15.57 -2.08
C ALA A 188 -7.46 15.63 -0.56
N ALA A 189 -8.71 15.86 -0.19
CA ALA A 189 -9.13 15.86 1.22
C ALA A 189 -8.92 14.50 1.89
N SER A 190 -9.20 13.40 1.18
CA SER A 190 -8.97 12.02 1.66
C SER A 190 -7.49 11.75 1.93
N TRP A 191 -6.60 12.21 1.04
CA TRP A 191 -5.16 12.11 1.26
C TRP A 191 -4.73 12.88 2.52
N MET A 192 -5.20 14.11 2.70
CA MET A 192 -4.89 14.94 3.87
C MET A 192 -5.46 14.32 5.16
N ALA A 193 -6.64 13.71 5.11
CA ALA A 193 -7.24 13.00 6.23
C ALA A 193 -6.40 11.78 6.64
N LEU A 194 -5.94 10.98 5.67
CA LEU A 194 -5.02 9.85 5.90
C LEU A 194 -3.72 10.34 6.56
N ALA A 195 -3.13 11.42 6.05
CA ALA A 195 -1.91 12.00 6.60
C ALA A 195 -2.11 12.50 8.04
N ALA A 196 -3.26 13.12 8.33
CA ALA A 196 -3.60 13.62 9.67
C ALA A 196 -3.87 12.50 10.68
N ALA A 197 -4.39 11.35 10.22
CA ALA A 197 -4.68 10.18 11.04
C ALA A 197 -3.45 9.25 11.23
N ALA A 198 -2.37 9.46 10.47
CA ALA A 198 -1.18 8.62 10.52
C ALA A 198 -0.54 8.63 11.91
N ASP A 199 -0.36 7.43 12.51
CA ASP A 199 0.19 7.27 13.86
C ASP A 199 0.93 5.94 13.99
N SER A 200 2.20 6.00 14.35
CA SER A 200 3.06 4.83 14.49
C SER A 200 2.64 3.84 15.59
N ARG A 201 1.81 4.25 16.54
CA ARG A 201 1.26 3.31 17.54
C ARG A 201 0.51 2.16 16.89
N TYR A 202 -0.09 2.36 15.69
CA TYR A 202 -0.79 1.31 14.97
C TYR A 202 0.13 0.20 14.46
N THR A 203 1.41 0.46 14.21
CA THR A 203 2.41 -0.55 13.86
C THR A 203 3.16 -1.06 15.08
N GLN A 204 3.52 -0.19 16.01
CA GLN A 204 4.24 -0.57 17.23
C GLN A 204 3.45 -1.54 18.10
N SER A 205 2.14 -1.31 18.27
CA SER A 205 1.27 -2.17 19.09
C SER A 205 1.05 -3.57 18.49
N LEU A 206 1.27 -3.76 17.20
CA LEU A 206 1.09 -5.07 16.54
C LEU A 206 2.30 -6.00 16.72
N VAL A 207 3.48 -5.49 17.06
CA VAL A 207 4.72 -6.26 17.11
C VAL A 207 4.63 -7.53 17.94
N PRO A 208 4.09 -7.53 19.19
CA PRO A 208 3.98 -8.76 19.99
C PRO A 208 3.11 -9.83 19.29
N ALA A 209 1.99 -9.43 18.69
CA ALA A 209 1.09 -10.34 18.00
C ALA A 209 1.71 -10.87 16.69
N LEU A 210 2.43 -10.04 15.94
CA LEU A 210 3.16 -10.46 14.73
C LEU A 210 4.23 -11.49 15.06
N ARG A 211 5.00 -11.30 16.13
CA ARG A 211 5.97 -12.29 16.63
C ARG A 211 5.32 -13.63 16.97
N HIS A 212 4.18 -13.59 17.65
CA HIS A 212 3.46 -14.80 18.05
C HIS A 212 2.85 -15.54 16.85
N ARG A 213 2.39 -14.81 15.86
CA ARG A 213 1.70 -15.37 14.70
C ARG A 213 2.63 -16.17 13.78
N GLY A 214 3.90 -15.76 13.63
CA GLY A 214 4.92 -16.48 12.85
C GLY A 214 4.52 -16.80 11.41
N LEU A 215 3.78 -15.93 10.76
CA LEU A 215 3.35 -16.13 9.36
C LEU A 215 4.53 -15.99 8.39
N PRO A 216 4.51 -16.75 7.25
CA PRO A 216 5.41 -16.47 6.15
C PRO A 216 5.32 -15.00 5.77
N THR A 217 6.41 -14.28 5.98
CA THR A 217 6.49 -12.83 5.76
C THR A 217 7.68 -12.50 4.88
N HIS A 218 7.46 -11.78 3.78
CA HIS A 218 8.51 -11.30 2.89
C HIS A 218 8.56 -9.78 2.93
N LEU A 219 9.76 -9.24 3.18
CA LEU A 219 10.05 -7.82 3.03
C LEU A 219 10.80 -7.64 1.72
N ILE A 220 10.27 -6.85 0.81
CA ILE A 220 10.89 -6.53 -0.49
C ILE A 220 11.20 -5.05 -0.46
N TRP A 221 12.49 -4.69 -0.39
CA TRP A 221 12.87 -3.35 0.04
C TRP A 221 13.86 -2.69 -0.88
N GLY A 222 13.48 -1.53 -1.42
CA GLY A 222 14.40 -0.64 -2.12
C GLY A 222 15.44 -0.09 -1.14
N THR A 223 16.73 -0.29 -1.47
CA THR A 223 17.82 0.03 -0.54
C THR A 223 18.02 1.52 -0.32
N ASP A 224 17.58 2.35 -1.27
CA ASP A 224 17.83 3.80 -1.30
C ASP A 224 16.60 4.62 -0.89
N ASP A 225 15.62 3.99 -0.23
CA ASP A 225 14.44 4.68 0.28
C ASP A 225 14.79 5.60 1.45
N GLU A 226 14.56 6.89 1.25
CA GLU A 226 14.75 7.93 2.28
C GLU A 226 13.60 7.97 3.30
N PHE A 227 12.41 7.43 2.95
CA PHE A 227 11.19 7.48 3.77
C PHE A 227 11.05 6.26 4.67
N GLN A 228 11.06 5.07 4.09
CA GLN A 228 11.03 3.80 4.82
C GLN A 228 12.41 3.15 4.77
N ARG A 229 13.31 3.63 5.64
CA ARG A 229 14.73 3.25 5.63
C ARG A 229 14.92 1.75 5.82
N LEU A 230 15.87 1.18 5.08
CA LEU A 230 16.20 -0.25 5.08
C LEU A 230 16.41 -0.84 6.49
N GLY A 231 17.00 -0.07 7.42
CA GLY A 231 17.25 -0.52 8.79
C GLY A 231 16.00 -0.97 9.55
N TYR A 232 14.81 -0.43 9.22
CA TYR A 232 13.54 -0.91 9.79
C TYR A 232 13.16 -2.30 9.27
N ALA A 233 13.40 -2.58 8.00
CA ALA A 233 13.17 -3.90 7.41
C ALA A 233 14.17 -4.94 7.95
N GLU A 234 15.42 -4.55 8.13
CA GLU A 234 16.46 -5.39 8.76
C GLU A 234 16.08 -5.74 10.20
N ARG A 235 15.65 -4.75 10.97
CA ARG A 235 15.13 -4.96 12.31
C ARG A 235 13.94 -5.92 12.32
N TYR A 236 12.98 -5.72 11.40
CA TYR A 236 11.79 -6.57 11.30
C TYR A 236 12.16 -8.02 10.97
N ALA A 237 13.08 -8.24 10.02
CA ALA A 237 13.56 -9.57 9.66
C ALA A 237 14.26 -10.28 10.82
N CYS A 238 14.95 -9.53 11.71
CA CYS A 238 15.57 -10.08 12.91
C CYS A 238 14.56 -10.39 14.02
N GLU A 239 13.50 -9.58 14.16
CA GLU A 239 12.58 -9.65 15.30
C GLU A 239 11.35 -10.51 15.08
N ILE A 240 10.88 -10.64 13.81
CA ILE A 240 9.65 -11.37 13.47
C ILE A 240 10.01 -12.74 12.90
N PRO A 241 9.66 -13.84 13.57
CA PRO A 241 9.94 -15.19 13.11
C PRO A 241 9.32 -15.47 11.73
N GLY A 242 10.10 -16.08 10.84
CA GLY A 242 9.67 -16.40 9.48
C GLY A 242 9.73 -15.23 8.48
N ALA A 243 10.19 -14.05 8.92
CA ALA A 243 10.38 -12.91 8.02
C ALA A 243 11.68 -13.04 7.22
N ILE A 244 11.58 -12.85 5.90
CA ILE A 244 12.70 -12.89 4.94
C ILE A 244 12.84 -11.54 4.27
N LEU A 245 14.04 -10.95 4.30
CA LEU A 245 14.33 -9.67 3.67
C LEU A 245 14.99 -9.86 2.31
N HIS A 246 14.34 -9.32 1.27
CA HIS A 246 14.86 -9.18 -0.09
C HIS A 246 15.22 -7.72 -0.34
N ARG A 247 16.46 -7.45 -0.69
CA ARG A 247 16.96 -6.11 -1.02
C ARG A 247 16.90 -5.88 -2.51
N VAL A 248 16.23 -4.80 -2.93
CA VAL A 248 16.21 -4.34 -4.33
C VAL A 248 17.20 -3.19 -4.44
N SER A 249 18.38 -3.50 -4.96
CA SER A 249 19.52 -2.57 -4.96
C SER A 249 19.25 -1.34 -5.82
N GLY A 250 19.49 -0.14 -5.29
CA GLY A 250 19.29 1.13 -5.98
C GLY A 250 17.85 1.57 -6.15
N ALA A 251 16.87 0.71 -5.82
CA ALA A 251 15.47 1.10 -5.81
C ALA A 251 15.17 2.00 -4.59
N ARG A 252 14.24 2.92 -4.77
CA ARG A 252 13.77 3.84 -3.73
C ARG A 252 12.45 3.37 -3.13
N HIS A 253 11.54 4.31 -2.88
CA HIS A 253 10.28 4.05 -2.15
C HIS A 253 9.31 3.14 -2.92
N VAL A 254 9.35 3.14 -4.26
CA VAL A 254 8.43 2.36 -5.10
C VAL A 254 9.20 1.31 -5.92
N PRO A 255 9.74 0.25 -5.27
CA PRO A 255 10.58 -0.74 -5.95
C PRO A 255 9.84 -1.48 -7.07
N MET A 256 8.50 -1.52 -7.05
CA MET A 256 7.66 -2.06 -8.10
C MET A 256 7.81 -1.32 -9.43
N HIS A 257 8.11 -0.02 -9.37
CA HIS A 257 8.36 0.84 -10.55
C HIS A 257 9.83 0.95 -10.88
N ASP A 258 10.70 0.95 -9.86
CA ASP A 258 12.13 1.14 -10.03
C ASP A 258 12.80 -0.11 -10.64
N ASP A 259 12.42 -1.30 -10.17
CA ASP A 259 12.91 -2.59 -10.68
C ASP A 259 11.79 -3.64 -10.66
N PRO A 260 10.83 -3.57 -11.59
CA PRO A 260 9.75 -4.54 -11.69
C PRO A 260 10.23 -5.95 -12.03
N ALA A 261 11.38 -6.07 -12.72
CA ALA A 261 11.94 -7.36 -13.13
C ALA A 261 12.42 -8.18 -11.91
N THR A 262 12.96 -7.52 -10.89
CA THR A 262 13.33 -8.15 -9.61
C THR A 262 12.13 -8.24 -8.68
N THR A 263 11.36 -7.16 -8.55
CA THR A 263 10.28 -7.05 -7.54
C THR A 263 9.09 -7.96 -7.87
N GLY A 264 8.72 -8.08 -9.16
CA GLY A 264 7.56 -8.88 -9.58
C GLY A 264 7.67 -10.35 -9.21
N PRO A 265 8.73 -11.08 -9.60
CA PRO A 265 8.93 -12.48 -9.19
C PRO A 265 9.01 -12.68 -7.67
N LEU A 266 9.71 -11.80 -6.94
CA LEU A 266 9.78 -11.87 -5.48
C LEU A 266 8.38 -11.72 -4.84
N LEU A 267 7.58 -10.79 -5.32
CA LEU A 267 6.22 -10.57 -4.82
C LEU A 267 5.30 -11.74 -5.17
N ARG A 268 5.37 -12.26 -6.41
CA ARG A 268 4.62 -13.46 -6.84
C ARG A 268 4.89 -14.63 -5.89
N ASP A 269 6.16 -14.95 -5.65
CA ASP A 269 6.56 -16.11 -4.86
C ASP A 269 6.20 -15.92 -3.37
N ALA A 270 6.29 -14.68 -2.85
CA ALA A 270 5.85 -14.34 -1.51
C ALA A 270 4.35 -14.59 -1.31
N LEU A 271 3.53 -14.25 -2.30
CA LEU A 271 2.07 -14.34 -2.21
C LEU A 271 1.54 -15.75 -2.52
N ALA A 272 2.13 -16.44 -3.50
CA ALA A 272 1.70 -17.79 -3.87
C ALA A 272 2.22 -18.89 -2.94
N GLY A 273 3.34 -18.67 -2.26
CA GLY A 273 4.06 -19.70 -1.52
C GLY A 273 4.97 -20.56 -2.40
N SER A 274 5.94 -21.19 -1.74
CA SER A 274 6.77 -22.21 -2.39
C SER A 274 5.92 -23.45 -2.68
N GLU A 275 6.09 -24.03 -3.86
CA GLU A 275 5.62 -25.39 -4.13
C GLU A 275 6.38 -26.40 -3.27
#